data_240d9a826d80e7447a16d7a68509ae49
#
_entry.id   240d9a826d80e7447a16d7a68509ae49
#
_cell.length_a   1.000
_cell.length_b   1.000
_cell.length_c   1.000
_cell.angle_alpha   90.00
_cell.angle_beta   90.00
_cell.angle_gamma   90.00
#
_symmetry.space_group_name_H-M   'P 1'
#
loop_
_entity.id
_entity.type
_entity.pdbx_description
1 polymer ?
#
loop_
_entity_poly.entity_id
_entity_poly.type
_entity_poly.pdbx_seq_one_letter_code
_entity_poly.pdbx_strand_id
1 'polypeptide(L)'
;MLGFGIIIPNLAYYAKDTGATTTEIAILMSIYSGMQLLFAPLWGRLSDKYGRKPAILLGLLGNAAALVGFGLAKDYVWLLIARGAAGIASAAVLPSVMAYVADITTSEERGRGMGLMGAAMGLGFILGPAIGGVMGSHNMPFFVAGGLSVLNFLFALIMLPESLQKDTADETVGDRHEWISPREIFRQTTLKSPLTPLFLVAFFSTFSFAGLEMTFPLFIEDRWNYGEKEMGWMFMFMGAIAVPLQGGLLGRLINSLGERRIILIGLLLSAIGMALLLSAYSFATLTVYLTIAGVGNQLIRPTNASWISKQTRIGQGAAIGIMDAFLSLGRILGPLLGGWLYAKEAYPYAVLAGILFLTTLCLYIPLRRIKERD
;
A
#
# COMPACT_ATOMS: atom_id res chain seq x y z
N MET A 1 -3.82 -8.83 2.72
CA MET A 1 -4.11 -7.81 1.69
C MET A 1 -5.57 -7.80 1.27
N LEU A 2 -6.23 -8.95 1.06
CA LEU A 2 -7.66 -8.99 0.72
C LEU A 2 -8.51 -8.24 1.76
N GLY A 3 -8.34 -8.55 3.07
CA GLY A 3 -9.09 -7.87 4.14
C GLY A 3 -8.83 -6.35 4.20
N PHE A 4 -7.62 -5.90 3.90
CA PHE A 4 -7.31 -4.46 3.79
C PHE A 4 -8.06 -3.83 2.61
N GLY A 5 -8.06 -4.49 1.45
CA GLY A 5 -8.78 -4.01 0.27
C GLY A 5 -10.30 -3.93 0.47
N ILE A 6 -10.89 -4.91 1.16
CA ILE A 6 -12.33 -4.94 1.50
C ILE A 6 -12.76 -3.69 2.27
N ILE A 7 -11.87 -3.18 3.13
CA ILE A 7 -12.16 -2.07 4.05
C ILE A 7 -12.08 -0.71 3.34
N ILE A 8 -11.16 -0.54 2.38
CA ILE A 8 -10.86 0.77 1.78
C ILE A 8 -12.11 1.52 1.30
N PRO A 9 -13.01 0.92 0.46
CA PRO A 9 -14.17 1.65 -0.02
C PRO A 9 -15.17 2.00 1.10
N ASN A 10 -15.28 1.14 2.10
CA ASN A 10 -16.32 1.25 3.13
C ASN A 10 -15.90 2.14 4.30
N LEU A 11 -14.59 2.38 4.49
CA LEU A 11 -14.09 3.10 5.66
C LEU A 11 -14.58 4.54 5.72
N ALA A 12 -14.57 5.25 4.60
CA ALA A 12 -15.01 6.65 4.55
C ALA A 12 -16.50 6.79 4.83
N TYR A 13 -17.33 5.93 4.22
CA TYR A 13 -18.78 5.91 4.44
C TYR A 13 -19.12 5.57 5.89
N TYR A 14 -18.54 4.50 6.43
CA TYR A 14 -18.79 4.09 7.81
C TYR A 14 -18.36 5.15 8.84
N ALA A 15 -17.21 5.79 8.61
CA ALA A 15 -16.78 6.89 9.47
C ALA A 15 -17.73 8.11 9.38
N LYS A 16 -18.22 8.43 8.17
CA LYS A 16 -19.21 9.50 7.97
C LYS A 16 -20.52 9.23 8.73
N ASP A 17 -20.99 7.98 8.74
CA ASP A 17 -22.18 7.58 9.50
C ASP A 17 -22.05 7.76 11.01
N THR A 18 -20.84 7.66 11.55
CA THR A 18 -20.56 7.96 12.96
C THR A 18 -20.41 9.46 13.25
N GLY A 19 -20.65 10.30 12.25
CA GLY A 19 -20.57 11.76 12.36
C GLY A 19 -19.14 12.32 12.19
N ALA A 20 -18.20 11.50 11.69
CA ALA A 20 -16.84 11.98 11.47
C ALA A 20 -16.76 13.02 10.35
N THR A 21 -16.01 14.07 10.60
CA THR A 21 -15.69 15.11 9.61
C THR A 21 -14.71 14.58 8.56
N THR A 22 -14.63 15.25 7.41
CA THR A 22 -13.66 14.89 6.35
C THR A 22 -12.21 14.84 6.87
N THR A 23 -11.85 15.76 7.77
CA THR A 23 -10.51 15.76 8.39
C THR A 23 -10.29 14.54 9.29
N GLU A 24 -11.29 14.15 10.05
CA GLU A 24 -11.25 12.96 10.91
C GLU A 24 -11.15 11.67 10.10
N ILE A 25 -11.84 11.57 8.96
CA ILE A 25 -11.70 10.46 8.02
C ILE A 25 -10.26 10.39 7.47
N ALA A 26 -9.67 11.54 7.12
CA ALA A 26 -8.29 11.61 6.68
C ALA A 26 -7.30 11.13 7.76
N ILE A 27 -7.53 11.50 9.02
CA ILE A 27 -6.74 11.03 10.16
C ILE A 27 -6.89 9.51 10.35
N LEU A 28 -8.11 8.96 10.24
CA LEU A 28 -8.37 7.51 10.31
C LEU A 28 -7.58 6.72 9.26
N MET A 29 -7.48 7.23 8.03
CA MET A 29 -6.67 6.59 6.99
C MET A 29 -5.17 6.68 7.32
N SER A 30 -4.73 7.82 7.79
CA SER A 30 -3.31 8.12 8.06
C SER A 30 -2.77 7.37 9.28
N ILE A 31 -3.57 7.23 10.36
CA ILE A 31 -3.12 6.61 11.61
C ILE A 31 -2.73 5.15 11.43
N TYR A 32 -3.45 4.40 10.59
CA TYR A 32 -3.11 3.02 10.26
C TYR A 32 -1.69 2.90 9.70
N SER A 33 -1.38 3.71 8.69
CA SER A 33 -0.05 3.71 8.06
C SER A 33 1.03 4.30 8.98
N GLY A 34 0.66 5.28 9.81
CA GLY A 34 1.54 5.83 10.84
C GLY A 34 1.95 4.80 11.89
N MET A 35 0.98 4.06 12.44
CA MET A 35 1.24 2.98 13.39
C MET A 35 2.02 1.83 12.74
N GLN A 36 1.70 1.49 11.48
CA GLN A 36 2.45 0.49 10.74
C GLN A 36 3.92 0.88 10.57
N LEU A 37 4.20 2.13 10.20
CA LEU A 37 5.57 2.63 10.04
C LEU A 37 6.35 2.63 11.37
N LEU A 38 5.71 3.06 12.46
CA LEU A 38 6.35 3.15 13.78
C LEU A 38 6.64 1.76 14.38
N PHE A 39 5.73 0.80 14.21
CA PHE A 39 5.83 -0.50 14.86
C PHE A 39 6.47 -1.59 13.99
N ALA A 40 6.63 -1.39 12.68
CA ALA A 40 7.27 -2.37 11.80
C ALA A 40 8.70 -2.75 12.25
N PRO A 41 9.59 -1.82 12.66
CA PRO A 41 10.92 -2.18 13.14
C PRO A 41 10.89 -2.96 14.47
N LEU A 42 9.90 -2.68 15.34
CA LEU A 42 9.73 -3.41 16.60
C LEU A 42 9.31 -4.86 16.35
N TRP A 43 8.31 -5.05 15.49
CA TRP A 43 7.84 -6.38 15.11
C TRP A 43 8.90 -7.19 14.34
N GLY A 44 9.70 -6.54 13.50
CA GLY A 44 10.84 -7.18 12.85
C GLY A 44 11.80 -7.79 13.88
N ARG A 45 12.20 -7.02 14.90
CA ARG A 45 13.07 -7.52 15.98
C ARG A 45 12.43 -8.64 16.80
N LEU A 46 11.15 -8.49 17.15
CA LEU A 46 10.43 -9.52 17.88
C LEU A 46 10.35 -10.81 17.07
N SER A 47 10.11 -10.72 15.77
CA SER A 47 10.09 -11.83 14.84
C SER A 47 11.47 -12.52 14.72
N ASP A 48 12.57 -11.73 14.69
CA ASP A 48 13.94 -12.26 14.68
C ASP A 48 14.30 -12.96 15.99
N LYS A 49 13.80 -12.48 17.13
CA LYS A 49 14.13 -13.01 18.46
C LYS A 49 13.26 -14.20 18.88
N TYR A 50 11.96 -14.12 18.63
CA TYR A 50 10.98 -15.09 19.15
C TYR A 50 10.46 -16.07 18.10
N GLY A 51 10.76 -15.83 16.83
CA GLY A 51 10.33 -16.65 15.70
C GLY A 51 9.37 -15.92 14.76
N ARG A 52 9.33 -16.41 13.52
CA ARG A 52 8.47 -15.84 12.47
C ARG A 52 7.01 -16.16 12.70
N LYS A 53 6.72 -17.43 13.03
CA LYS A 53 5.36 -17.91 13.26
C LYS A 53 4.63 -17.17 14.40
N PRO A 54 5.20 -17.00 15.63
CA PRO A 54 4.54 -16.24 16.69
C PRO A 54 4.21 -14.79 16.29
N ALA A 55 5.12 -14.10 15.59
CA ALA A 55 4.89 -12.73 15.13
C ALA A 55 3.73 -12.66 14.12
N ILE A 56 3.68 -13.58 13.16
CA ILE A 56 2.58 -13.69 12.19
C ILE A 56 1.26 -13.96 12.91
N LEU A 57 1.22 -14.92 13.82
CA LEU A 57 0.01 -15.30 14.56
C LEU A 57 -0.53 -14.14 15.41
N LEU A 58 0.35 -13.47 16.18
CA LEU A 58 -0.05 -12.30 16.98
C LEU A 58 -0.56 -11.16 16.09
N GLY A 59 0.10 -10.91 14.95
CA GLY A 59 -0.34 -9.91 13.98
C GLY A 59 -1.71 -10.21 13.38
N LEU A 60 -1.96 -11.47 12.99
CA LEU A 60 -3.25 -11.89 12.43
C LEU A 60 -4.38 -11.81 13.45
N LEU A 61 -4.13 -12.29 14.68
CA LEU A 61 -5.13 -12.26 15.75
C LEU A 61 -5.44 -10.82 16.19
N GLY A 62 -4.39 -10.01 16.38
CA GLY A 62 -4.54 -8.60 16.72
C GLY A 62 -5.28 -7.82 15.63
N ASN A 63 -4.99 -8.09 14.35
CA ASN A 63 -5.71 -7.49 13.24
C ASN A 63 -7.18 -7.93 13.20
N ALA A 64 -7.48 -9.21 13.44
CA ALA A 64 -8.85 -9.70 13.52
C ALA A 64 -9.64 -9.00 14.63
N ALA A 65 -9.07 -8.93 15.85
CA ALA A 65 -9.70 -8.23 16.98
C ALA A 65 -9.93 -6.74 16.70
N ALA A 66 -8.95 -6.07 16.12
CA ALA A 66 -9.05 -4.66 15.74
C ALA A 66 -10.13 -4.40 14.69
N LEU A 67 -10.27 -5.29 13.69
CA LEU A 67 -11.29 -5.17 12.64
C LEU A 67 -12.70 -5.41 13.18
N VAL A 68 -12.87 -6.42 14.05
CA VAL A 68 -14.15 -6.63 14.73
C VAL A 68 -14.48 -5.43 15.63
N GLY A 69 -13.49 -4.92 16.37
CA GLY A 69 -13.65 -3.71 17.18
C GLY A 69 -14.03 -2.48 16.35
N PHE A 70 -13.46 -2.36 15.14
CA PHE A 70 -13.82 -1.29 14.21
C PHE A 70 -15.27 -1.40 13.74
N GLY A 71 -15.72 -2.61 13.35
CA GLY A 71 -17.10 -2.85 12.92
C GLY A 71 -18.16 -2.69 14.03
N LEU A 72 -17.75 -2.78 15.32
CA LEU A 72 -18.59 -2.53 16.49
C LEU A 72 -18.55 -1.07 16.98
N ALA A 73 -17.67 -0.24 16.42
CA ALA A 73 -17.48 1.13 16.86
C ALA A 73 -18.72 1.97 16.57
N LYS A 74 -19.16 2.76 17.57
CA LYS A 74 -20.34 3.64 17.46
C LYS A 74 -19.96 5.12 17.41
N ASP A 75 -18.70 5.45 17.67
CA ASP A 75 -18.18 6.80 17.68
C ASP A 75 -16.79 6.88 17.07
N TYR A 76 -16.36 8.09 16.71
CA TYR A 76 -15.09 8.33 16.07
C TYR A 76 -13.88 7.89 16.90
N VAL A 77 -13.91 8.06 18.22
CA VAL A 77 -12.77 7.75 19.10
C VAL A 77 -12.50 6.24 19.07
N TRP A 78 -13.55 5.42 19.13
CA TRP A 78 -13.42 3.97 18.99
C TRP A 78 -12.93 3.54 17.60
N LEU A 79 -13.40 4.21 16.53
CA LEU A 79 -12.87 3.99 15.18
C LEU A 79 -11.36 4.27 15.13
N LEU A 80 -10.92 5.39 15.73
CA LEU A 80 -9.52 5.80 15.76
C LEU A 80 -8.65 4.80 16.52
N ILE A 81 -9.10 4.35 17.70
CA ILE A 81 -8.40 3.33 18.51
C ILE A 81 -8.28 2.01 17.74
N ALA A 82 -9.39 1.52 17.21
CA ALA A 82 -9.41 0.26 16.47
C ALA A 82 -8.53 0.33 15.21
N ARG A 83 -8.54 1.46 14.51
CA ARG A 83 -7.71 1.68 13.33
C ARG A 83 -6.22 1.73 13.65
N GLY A 84 -5.86 2.41 14.75
CA GLY A 84 -4.49 2.41 15.27
C GLY A 84 -4.03 1.02 15.68
N ALA A 85 -4.86 0.27 16.41
CA ALA A 85 -4.59 -1.11 16.81
C ALA A 85 -4.40 -2.03 15.59
N ALA A 86 -5.24 -1.89 14.55
CA ALA A 86 -5.08 -2.61 13.29
C ALA A 86 -3.75 -2.28 12.62
N GLY A 87 -3.30 -1.02 12.64
CA GLY A 87 -2.00 -0.59 12.12
C GLY A 87 -0.83 -1.25 12.87
N ILE A 88 -0.89 -1.29 14.21
CA ILE A 88 0.12 -1.95 15.06
C ILE A 88 0.17 -3.45 14.77
N ALA A 89 -0.98 -4.12 14.73
CA ALA A 89 -1.05 -5.56 14.51
C ALA A 89 -0.60 -5.94 13.08
N SER A 90 -1.02 -5.20 12.07
CA SER A 90 -0.66 -5.48 10.69
C SER A 90 0.83 -5.24 10.39
N ALA A 91 1.49 -4.39 11.18
CA ALA A 91 2.94 -4.17 11.09
C ALA A 91 3.76 -5.44 11.37
N ALA A 92 3.20 -6.41 12.13
CA ALA A 92 3.82 -7.70 12.41
C ALA A 92 3.79 -8.65 11.22
N VAL A 93 2.74 -8.59 10.38
CA VAL A 93 2.44 -9.66 9.42
C VAL A 93 3.39 -9.61 8.22
N LEU A 94 3.42 -8.51 7.49
CA LEU A 94 4.14 -8.45 6.20
C LEU A 94 5.66 -8.65 6.34
N PRO A 95 6.37 -7.96 7.24
CA PRO A 95 7.81 -8.18 7.41
C PRO A 95 8.14 -9.61 7.84
N SER A 96 7.35 -10.19 8.77
CA SER A 96 7.57 -11.55 9.25
C SER A 96 7.31 -12.60 8.17
N VAL A 97 6.29 -12.41 7.31
CA VAL A 97 6.02 -13.31 6.18
C VAL A 97 7.12 -13.20 5.13
N MET A 98 7.61 -11.99 4.84
CA MET A 98 8.73 -11.81 3.90
C MET A 98 10.01 -12.47 4.43
N ALA A 99 10.29 -12.33 5.72
CA ALA A 99 11.42 -13.01 6.36
C ALA A 99 11.24 -14.54 6.34
N TYR A 100 10.04 -15.03 6.65
CA TYR A 100 9.70 -16.44 6.60
C TYR A 100 9.97 -17.03 5.20
N VAL A 101 9.50 -16.38 4.13
CA VAL A 101 9.76 -16.82 2.74
C VAL A 101 11.26 -16.81 2.46
N ALA A 102 12.02 -15.84 2.95
CA ALA A 102 13.47 -15.79 2.78
C ALA A 102 14.18 -16.91 3.53
N ASP A 103 13.67 -17.34 4.69
CA ASP A 103 14.23 -18.40 5.51
C ASP A 103 14.03 -19.81 4.88
N ILE A 104 12.86 -20.02 4.21
CA ILE A 104 12.50 -21.35 3.64
C ILE A 104 12.90 -21.51 2.16
N THR A 105 13.45 -20.49 1.51
CA THR A 105 13.84 -20.51 0.09
C THR A 105 15.35 -20.41 -0.09
N THR A 106 15.89 -21.13 -1.06
CA THR A 106 17.28 -20.93 -1.51
C THR A 106 17.45 -19.57 -2.19
N SER A 107 18.70 -19.10 -2.34
CA SER A 107 18.99 -17.83 -3.02
C SER A 107 18.43 -17.76 -4.44
N GLU A 108 18.35 -18.91 -5.13
CA GLU A 108 17.87 -19.05 -6.51
C GLU A 108 16.33 -19.00 -6.57
N GLU A 109 15.66 -19.62 -5.57
CA GLU A 109 14.19 -19.70 -5.52
C GLU A 109 13.54 -18.48 -4.85
N ARG A 110 14.31 -17.67 -4.10
CA ARG A 110 13.81 -16.52 -3.34
C ARG A 110 13.07 -15.52 -4.23
N GLY A 111 13.58 -15.27 -5.43
CA GLY A 111 12.93 -14.40 -6.40
C GLY A 111 11.53 -14.89 -6.78
N ARG A 112 11.36 -16.20 -6.97
CA ARG A 112 10.05 -16.82 -7.26
C ARG A 112 9.10 -16.73 -6.08
N GLY A 113 9.58 -17.00 -4.85
CA GLY A 113 8.78 -16.89 -3.62
C GLY A 113 8.29 -15.47 -3.37
N MET A 114 9.17 -14.47 -3.50
CA MET A 114 8.80 -13.06 -3.37
C MET A 114 7.85 -12.59 -4.49
N GLY A 115 8.02 -13.09 -5.71
CA GLY A 115 7.13 -12.84 -6.84
C GLY A 115 5.72 -13.38 -6.59
N LEU A 116 5.60 -14.60 -6.05
CA LEU A 116 4.30 -15.19 -5.68
C LEU A 116 3.60 -14.38 -4.58
N MET A 117 4.35 -13.92 -3.58
CA MET A 117 3.82 -13.00 -2.55
C MET A 117 3.32 -11.70 -3.16
N GLY A 118 4.09 -11.10 -4.06
CA GLY A 118 3.68 -9.88 -4.75
C GLY A 118 2.39 -10.07 -5.55
N ALA A 119 2.25 -11.19 -6.26
CA ALA A 119 1.04 -11.56 -6.99
C ALA A 119 -0.16 -11.75 -6.06
N ALA A 120 0.00 -12.46 -4.93
CA ALA A 120 -1.05 -12.64 -3.94
C ALA A 120 -1.49 -11.31 -3.30
N MET A 121 -0.53 -10.42 -3.02
CA MET A 121 -0.81 -9.07 -2.53
C MET A 121 -1.60 -8.25 -3.56
N GLY A 122 -1.18 -8.28 -4.83
CA GLY A 122 -1.85 -7.60 -5.93
C GLY A 122 -3.29 -8.08 -6.11
N LEU A 123 -3.51 -9.40 -6.14
CA LEU A 123 -4.85 -9.99 -6.21
C LEU A 123 -5.72 -9.55 -5.03
N GLY A 124 -5.17 -9.54 -3.80
CA GLY A 124 -5.90 -9.06 -2.62
C GLY A 124 -6.31 -7.59 -2.71
N PHE A 125 -5.45 -6.74 -3.25
CA PHE A 125 -5.73 -5.32 -3.46
C PHE A 125 -6.79 -5.06 -4.55
N ILE A 126 -6.89 -5.95 -5.54
CA ILE A 126 -7.82 -5.83 -6.66
C ILE A 126 -9.20 -6.38 -6.27
N LEU A 127 -9.23 -7.60 -5.71
CA LEU A 127 -10.48 -8.27 -5.34
C LEU A 127 -11.11 -7.69 -4.07
N GLY A 128 -10.27 -7.16 -3.17
CA GLY A 128 -10.74 -6.62 -1.89
C GLY A 128 -11.81 -5.55 -2.05
N PRO A 129 -11.54 -4.43 -2.72
CA PRO A 129 -12.52 -3.36 -2.89
C PRO A 129 -13.79 -3.78 -3.63
N ALA A 130 -13.66 -4.69 -4.62
CA ALA A 130 -14.80 -5.24 -5.32
C ALA A 130 -15.71 -6.04 -4.37
N ILE A 131 -15.15 -6.92 -3.55
CA ILE A 131 -15.88 -7.70 -2.54
C ILE A 131 -16.50 -6.77 -1.49
N GLY A 132 -15.72 -5.80 -0.98
CA GLY A 132 -16.18 -4.85 0.04
C GLY A 132 -17.38 -4.02 -0.43
N GLY A 133 -17.33 -3.50 -1.67
CA GLY A 133 -18.42 -2.71 -2.23
C GLY A 133 -19.70 -3.50 -2.49
N VAL A 134 -19.60 -4.77 -2.93
CA VAL A 134 -20.79 -5.61 -3.18
C VAL A 134 -21.54 -5.97 -1.88
N MET A 135 -20.89 -5.94 -0.73
CA MET A 135 -21.52 -6.28 0.56
C MET A 135 -22.63 -5.30 0.99
N GLY A 136 -22.62 -4.07 0.49
CA GLY A 136 -23.74 -3.13 0.58
C GLY A 136 -24.18 -2.76 2.01
N SER A 137 -23.33 -2.96 3.01
CA SER A 137 -23.57 -2.53 4.38
C SER A 137 -22.30 -1.95 4.99
N HIS A 138 -22.43 -0.87 5.76
CA HIS A 138 -21.32 -0.05 6.22
C HIS A 138 -20.34 -0.80 7.13
N ASN A 139 -20.81 -1.70 8.00
CA ASN A 139 -19.99 -2.41 8.98
C ASN A 139 -19.65 -3.87 8.62
N MET A 140 -20.45 -4.52 7.76
CA MET A 140 -20.26 -5.94 7.38
C MET A 140 -18.86 -6.23 6.79
N PRO A 141 -18.28 -5.36 5.95
CA PRO A 141 -16.93 -5.56 5.41
C PRO A 141 -15.86 -5.73 6.49
N PHE A 142 -15.99 -5.06 7.64
CA PHE A 142 -15.04 -5.17 8.74
C PHE A 142 -15.13 -6.52 9.44
N PHE A 143 -16.35 -7.05 9.64
CA PHE A 143 -16.54 -8.39 10.21
C PHE A 143 -16.05 -9.49 9.26
N VAL A 144 -16.30 -9.36 7.97
CA VAL A 144 -15.80 -10.31 6.96
C VAL A 144 -14.27 -10.27 6.89
N ALA A 145 -13.67 -9.10 6.88
CA ALA A 145 -12.21 -8.96 6.91
C ALA A 145 -11.60 -9.50 8.22
N GLY A 146 -12.28 -9.28 9.36
CA GLY A 146 -11.93 -9.87 10.64
C GLY A 146 -12.02 -11.39 10.63
N GLY A 147 -13.10 -11.95 10.10
CA GLY A 147 -13.29 -13.39 9.91
C GLY A 147 -12.23 -14.03 9.01
N LEU A 148 -11.88 -13.37 7.90
CA LEU A 148 -10.78 -13.79 7.04
C LEU A 148 -9.42 -13.77 7.77
N SER A 149 -9.21 -12.79 8.66
CA SER A 149 -8.00 -12.74 9.51
C SER A 149 -7.96 -13.90 10.49
N VAL A 150 -9.10 -14.27 11.11
CA VAL A 150 -9.21 -15.45 11.96
C VAL A 150 -8.96 -16.74 11.18
N LEU A 151 -9.55 -16.89 9.99
CA LEU A 151 -9.29 -18.05 9.13
C LEU A 151 -7.82 -18.16 8.77
N ASN A 152 -7.18 -17.06 8.42
CA ASN A 152 -5.74 -17.03 8.15
C ASN A 152 -4.91 -17.37 9.40
N PHE A 153 -5.33 -16.90 10.58
CA PHE A 153 -4.69 -17.26 11.85
C PHE A 153 -4.76 -18.78 12.10
N LEU A 154 -5.94 -19.38 11.95
CA LEU A 154 -6.12 -20.81 12.11
C LEU A 154 -5.31 -21.62 11.07
N PHE A 155 -5.32 -21.19 9.83
CA PHE A 155 -4.52 -21.81 8.79
C PHE A 155 -3.01 -21.72 9.10
N ALA A 156 -2.52 -20.53 9.47
CA ALA A 156 -1.11 -20.35 9.84
C ALA A 156 -0.74 -21.13 11.13
N LEU A 157 -1.66 -21.23 12.10
CA LEU A 157 -1.42 -22.00 13.33
C LEU A 157 -1.18 -23.48 13.04
N ILE A 158 -1.97 -24.06 12.12
CA ILE A 158 -1.94 -25.50 11.80
C ILE A 158 -0.86 -25.82 10.76
N MET A 159 -0.77 -25.03 9.68
CA MET A 159 0.00 -25.37 8.50
C MET A 159 1.40 -24.75 8.48
N LEU A 160 1.64 -23.66 9.22
CA LEU A 160 2.92 -22.96 9.16
C LEU A 160 3.89 -23.52 10.22
N PRO A 161 4.98 -24.23 9.86
CA PRO A 161 6.05 -24.57 10.79
C PRO A 161 6.83 -23.29 11.18
N GLU A 162 7.59 -23.34 12.29
CA GLU A 162 8.54 -22.26 12.59
C GLU A 162 9.74 -22.36 11.66
N SER A 163 10.14 -21.23 11.05
CA SER A 163 11.27 -21.20 10.12
C SER A 163 12.60 -20.80 10.79
N LEU A 164 12.53 -20.18 11.97
CA LEU A 164 13.71 -19.76 12.71
C LEU A 164 14.42 -20.98 13.30
N GLN A 165 15.59 -21.33 12.77
CA GLN A 165 16.45 -22.37 13.34
C GLN A 165 17.24 -21.79 14.52
N LYS A 166 16.92 -22.22 15.75
CA LYS A 166 17.57 -21.73 16.99
C LYS A 166 19.03 -22.19 17.13
N ASP A 167 19.45 -23.24 16.43
CA ASP A 167 20.79 -23.82 16.60
C ASP A 167 21.93 -23.03 15.93
N THR A 168 21.62 -21.97 15.17
CA THR A 168 22.62 -21.06 14.60
C THR A 168 22.61 -19.67 15.22
N ALA A 169 21.88 -19.48 16.33
CA ALA A 169 21.72 -18.18 16.99
C ALA A 169 22.89 -17.78 17.90
N ASP A 170 23.89 -18.70 18.09
CA ASP A 170 25.08 -18.41 18.88
C ASP A 170 26.25 -18.07 17.93
N GLU A 171 26.69 -16.82 17.93
CA GLU A 171 27.92 -16.25 17.39
C GLU A 171 27.96 -15.59 16.01
N THR A 172 26.99 -15.76 15.09
CA THR A 172 27.11 -15.09 13.77
C THR A 172 25.97 -14.14 13.40
N VAL A 173 24.91 -14.06 14.21
CA VAL A 173 23.75 -13.18 13.98
C VAL A 173 24.04 -11.72 14.40
N GLY A 174 25.12 -11.47 15.14
CA GLY A 174 25.54 -10.12 15.54
C GLY A 174 25.89 -9.19 14.37
N ASP A 175 26.31 -9.74 13.22
CA ASP A 175 26.89 -8.94 12.12
C ASP A 175 26.06 -8.88 10.84
N ARG A 176 24.93 -9.58 10.71
CA ARG A 176 24.19 -9.66 9.43
C ARG A 176 22.97 -8.78 9.30
N HIS A 177 22.49 -8.18 10.36
CA HIS A 177 21.55 -7.08 10.30
C HIS A 177 22.27 -5.81 10.76
N GLU A 178 23.17 -5.31 9.91
CA GLU A 178 23.55 -3.90 10.02
C GLU A 178 22.26 -3.10 10.07
N TRP A 179 21.92 -2.68 11.27
CA TRP A 179 20.90 -1.68 11.48
C TRP A 179 21.31 -0.49 10.62
N ILE A 180 20.60 -0.32 9.51
CA ILE A 180 20.75 0.94 8.79
C ILE A 180 20.28 1.99 9.78
N SER A 181 21.23 2.66 10.40
CA SER A 181 20.92 3.72 11.35
C SER A 181 20.05 4.76 10.64
N PRO A 182 19.15 5.48 11.35
CA PRO A 182 18.42 6.60 10.76
C PRO A 182 19.35 7.59 10.04
N ARG A 183 20.61 7.71 10.49
CA ARG A 183 21.67 8.47 9.83
C ARG A 183 22.06 7.89 8.48
N GLU A 184 22.14 6.57 8.35
CA GLU A 184 22.50 5.90 7.09
C GLU A 184 21.35 5.96 6.09
N ILE A 185 20.11 5.79 6.56
CA ILE A 185 18.90 6.02 5.77
C ILE A 185 18.93 7.46 5.22
N PHE A 186 19.16 8.44 6.10
CA PHE A 186 19.23 9.84 5.71
C PHE A 186 20.39 10.11 4.74
N ARG A 187 21.56 9.51 4.96
CA ARG A 187 22.74 9.67 4.08
C ARG A 187 22.50 9.10 2.70
N GLN A 188 21.77 7.99 2.60
CA GLN A 188 21.49 7.33 1.34
C GLN A 188 20.31 7.95 0.58
N THR A 189 19.43 8.65 1.28
CA THR A 189 18.34 9.42 0.71
C THR A 189 18.69 10.89 0.47
N THR A 190 19.95 11.30 0.69
CA THR A 190 20.38 12.64 0.32
C THR A 190 20.25 12.86 -1.19
N LEU A 191 19.95 14.09 -1.61
CA LEU A 191 19.76 14.52 -3.01
C LEU A 191 20.90 14.10 -3.97
N LYS A 192 22.02 13.65 -3.45
CA LYS A 192 23.19 13.16 -4.21
C LYS A 192 23.17 11.65 -4.48
N SER A 193 22.25 10.88 -3.83
CA SER A 193 22.16 9.45 -4.09
C SER A 193 21.46 9.19 -5.44
N PRO A 194 21.97 8.27 -6.27
CA PRO A 194 21.29 7.91 -7.52
C PRO A 194 19.91 7.28 -7.31
N LEU A 195 19.62 6.75 -6.11
CA LEU A 195 18.33 6.14 -5.78
C LEU A 195 17.28 7.16 -5.29
N THR A 196 17.67 8.37 -4.89
CA THR A 196 16.76 9.40 -4.38
C THR A 196 15.58 9.68 -5.32
N PRO A 197 15.75 9.81 -6.65
CA PRO A 197 14.62 10.01 -7.55
C PRO A 197 13.60 8.88 -7.48
N LEU A 198 14.05 7.63 -7.31
CA LEU A 198 13.17 6.46 -7.21
C LEU A 198 12.39 6.45 -5.89
N PHE A 199 13.00 6.86 -4.79
CA PHE A 199 12.30 7.03 -3.51
C PHE A 199 11.27 8.14 -3.56
N LEU A 200 11.58 9.26 -4.24
CA LEU A 200 10.63 10.36 -4.45
C LEU A 200 9.47 9.94 -5.37
N VAL A 201 9.71 9.14 -6.40
CA VAL A 201 8.65 8.51 -7.21
C VAL A 201 7.73 7.68 -6.31
N ALA A 202 8.29 6.83 -5.45
CA ALA A 202 7.50 6.02 -4.50
C ALA A 202 6.63 6.90 -3.58
N PHE A 203 7.22 7.96 -3.03
CA PHE A 203 6.51 8.89 -2.15
C PHE A 203 5.37 9.61 -2.87
N PHE A 204 5.66 10.35 -3.94
CA PHE A 204 4.67 11.20 -4.59
C PHE A 204 3.57 10.42 -5.30
N SER A 205 3.87 9.25 -5.88
CA SER A 205 2.85 8.38 -6.48
C SER A 205 1.88 7.88 -5.42
N THR A 206 2.39 7.38 -4.29
CA THR A 206 1.56 6.88 -3.18
C THR A 206 0.84 8.02 -2.47
N PHE A 207 1.49 9.16 -2.26
CA PHE A 207 0.90 10.35 -1.68
C PHE A 207 -0.34 10.81 -2.45
N SER A 208 -0.22 10.96 -3.76
CA SER A 208 -1.33 11.41 -4.60
C SER A 208 -2.44 10.36 -4.67
N PHE A 209 -2.08 9.08 -4.80
CA PHE A 209 -3.08 8.02 -4.88
C PHE A 209 -3.82 7.80 -3.56
N ALA A 210 -3.14 7.86 -2.41
CA ALA A 210 -3.76 7.76 -1.09
C ALA A 210 -4.68 8.97 -0.80
N GLY A 211 -4.32 10.15 -1.29
CA GLY A 211 -5.21 11.32 -1.26
C GLY A 211 -6.46 11.11 -2.10
N LEU A 212 -6.33 10.53 -3.29
CA LEU A 212 -7.48 10.13 -4.12
C LEU A 212 -8.34 9.08 -3.40
N GLU A 213 -7.75 8.00 -2.88
CA GLU A 213 -8.48 6.94 -2.17
C GLU A 213 -9.34 7.48 -1.02
N MET A 214 -8.83 8.49 -0.31
CA MET A 214 -9.55 9.13 0.79
C MET A 214 -10.71 10.00 0.31
N THR A 215 -10.50 10.78 -0.74
CA THR A 215 -11.48 11.79 -1.17
C THR A 215 -12.51 11.24 -2.16
N PHE A 216 -12.18 10.17 -2.89
CA PHE A 216 -13.02 9.64 -3.96
C PHE A 216 -14.39 9.13 -3.48
N PRO A 217 -14.53 8.37 -2.37
CA PRO A 217 -15.83 7.98 -1.84
C PRO A 217 -16.74 9.16 -1.56
N LEU A 218 -16.19 10.19 -0.87
CA LEU A 218 -16.92 11.41 -0.54
C LEU A 218 -17.34 12.16 -1.80
N PHE A 219 -16.47 12.27 -2.78
CA PHE A 219 -16.73 12.97 -4.04
C PHE A 219 -17.87 12.33 -4.85
N ILE A 220 -17.90 10.99 -4.96
CA ILE A 220 -18.96 10.31 -5.72
C ILE A 220 -20.29 10.31 -4.96
N GLU A 221 -20.27 10.29 -3.65
CA GLU A 221 -21.43 10.42 -2.80
C GLU A 221 -22.04 11.82 -2.92
N ASP A 222 -21.23 12.86 -2.67
CA ASP A 222 -21.73 14.26 -2.64
C ASP A 222 -22.25 14.72 -4.01
N ARG A 223 -21.71 14.20 -5.12
CA ARG A 223 -22.05 14.67 -6.47
C ARG A 223 -23.09 13.84 -7.20
N TRP A 224 -23.13 12.52 -6.96
CA TRP A 224 -24.03 11.58 -7.67
C TRP A 224 -24.82 10.70 -6.72
N ASN A 225 -24.66 10.84 -5.40
CA ASN A 225 -25.26 9.97 -4.39
C ASN A 225 -24.91 8.48 -4.61
N TYR A 226 -23.66 8.21 -5.08
CA TYR A 226 -23.13 6.87 -5.23
C TYR A 226 -22.51 6.39 -3.91
N GLY A 227 -22.85 5.14 -3.54
CA GLY A 227 -22.36 4.51 -2.33
C GLY A 227 -21.29 3.45 -2.58
N GLU A 228 -21.14 2.57 -1.58
CA GLU A 228 -20.13 1.50 -1.61
C GLU A 228 -20.32 0.54 -2.79
N LYS A 229 -21.57 0.28 -3.18
CA LYS A 229 -21.90 -0.65 -4.26
C LYS A 229 -21.37 -0.15 -5.60
N GLU A 230 -21.64 1.11 -5.94
CA GLU A 230 -21.15 1.73 -7.16
C GLU A 230 -19.62 1.81 -7.15
N MET A 231 -19.05 2.19 -6.02
CA MET A 231 -17.60 2.19 -5.84
C MET A 231 -16.98 0.79 -6.01
N GLY A 232 -17.62 -0.25 -5.47
CA GLY A 232 -17.22 -1.64 -5.65
C GLY A 232 -17.17 -2.06 -7.12
N TRP A 233 -18.18 -1.68 -7.91
CA TRP A 233 -18.20 -1.94 -9.36
C TRP A 233 -17.07 -1.21 -10.10
N MET A 234 -16.78 0.06 -9.74
CA MET A 234 -15.67 0.81 -10.32
C MET A 234 -14.32 0.12 -10.04
N PHE A 235 -14.09 -0.32 -8.79
CA PHE A 235 -12.86 -1.05 -8.43
C PHE A 235 -12.79 -2.44 -9.07
N MET A 236 -13.91 -3.12 -9.23
CA MET A 236 -13.96 -4.40 -9.94
C MET A 236 -13.53 -4.24 -11.40
N PHE A 237 -14.03 -3.22 -12.09
CA PHE A 237 -13.64 -2.91 -13.46
C PHE A 237 -12.15 -2.56 -13.55
N MET A 238 -11.66 -1.70 -12.66
CA MET A 238 -10.24 -1.37 -12.56
C MET A 238 -9.40 -2.63 -12.32
N GLY A 239 -9.86 -3.51 -11.44
CA GLY A 239 -9.20 -4.77 -11.11
C GLY A 239 -9.13 -5.73 -12.29
N ALA A 240 -10.20 -5.84 -13.08
CA ALA A 240 -10.25 -6.68 -14.27
C ALA A 240 -9.19 -6.30 -15.32
N ILE A 241 -8.79 -5.02 -15.36
CA ILE A 241 -7.72 -4.53 -16.23
C ILE A 241 -6.35 -4.71 -15.56
N ALA A 242 -6.27 -4.50 -14.26
CA ALA A 242 -5.01 -4.53 -13.51
C ALA A 242 -4.45 -5.96 -13.35
N VAL A 243 -5.30 -6.99 -13.22
CA VAL A 243 -4.86 -8.39 -13.06
C VAL A 243 -4.02 -8.88 -14.25
N PRO A 244 -4.50 -8.83 -15.51
CA PRO A 244 -3.70 -9.26 -16.64
C PRO A 244 -2.47 -8.37 -16.86
N LEU A 245 -2.57 -7.08 -16.52
CA LEU A 245 -1.44 -6.15 -16.61
C LEU A 245 -0.30 -6.59 -15.69
N GLN A 246 -0.57 -6.86 -14.41
CA GLN A 246 0.45 -7.29 -13.44
C GLN A 246 0.85 -8.76 -13.63
N GLY A 247 -0.10 -9.63 -14.02
CA GLY A 247 0.12 -11.08 -14.13
C GLY A 247 1.01 -11.53 -15.30
N GLY A 248 1.33 -10.66 -16.26
CA GLY A 248 2.16 -11.09 -17.39
C GLY A 248 2.58 -9.98 -18.36
N LEU A 249 1.77 -8.94 -18.49
CA LEU A 249 2.05 -7.88 -19.46
C LEU A 249 3.14 -6.92 -18.95
N LEU A 250 3.15 -6.61 -17.65
CA LEU A 250 4.10 -5.66 -17.06
C LEU A 250 5.56 -6.09 -17.27
N GLY A 251 5.88 -7.38 -17.07
CA GLY A 251 7.22 -7.89 -17.31
C GLY A 251 7.66 -7.70 -18.77
N ARG A 252 6.76 -7.98 -19.72
CA ARG A 252 7.03 -7.75 -21.16
C ARG A 252 7.22 -6.28 -21.48
N LEU A 253 6.41 -5.41 -20.88
CA LEU A 253 6.52 -3.96 -21.05
C LEU A 253 7.83 -3.42 -20.49
N ILE A 254 8.26 -3.89 -19.30
CA ILE A 254 9.54 -3.50 -18.69
C ILE A 254 10.70 -3.93 -19.61
N ASN A 255 10.66 -5.16 -20.11
CA ASN A 255 11.72 -5.69 -21.00
C ASN A 255 11.78 -4.95 -22.34
N SER A 256 10.65 -4.44 -22.86
CA SER A 256 10.61 -3.76 -24.17
C SER A 256 10.85 -2.26 -24.08
N LEU A 257 10.38 -1.60 -23.03
CA LEU A 257 10.40 -0.14 -22.90
C LEU A 257 11.41 0.38 -21.87
N GLY A 258 11.86 -0.49 -20.95
CA GLY A 258 12.70 -0.14 -19.80
C GLY A 258 11.91 0.42 -18.62
N GLU A 259 12.48 0.30 -17.42
CA GLU A 259 11.84 0.73 -16.17
C GLU A 259 11.51 2.23 -16.16
N ARG A 260 12.41 3.05 -16.66
CA ARG A 260 12.24 4.51 -16.67
C ARG A 260 10.98 4.93 -17.41
N ARG A 261 10.79 4.41 -18.65
CA ARG A 261 9.63 4.79 -19.47
C ARG A 261 8.33 4.34 -18.82
N ILE A 262 8.30 3.14 -18.26
CA ILE A 262 7.13 2.61 -17.56
C ILE A 262 6.76 3.47 -16.36
N ILE A 263 7.73 3.91 -15.55
CA ILE A 263 7.48 4.80 -14.41
C ILE A 263 6.92 6.14 -14.90
N LEU A 264 7.50 6.74 -15.93
CA LEU A 264 7.02 8.02 -16.48
C LEU A 264 5.61 7.90 -17.07
N ILE A 265 5.32 6.82 -17.81
CA ILE A 265 3.99 6.50 -18.31
C ILE A 265 3.01 6.34 -17.16
N GLY A 266 3.39 5.59 -16.10
CA GLY A 266 2.57 5.38 -14.92
C GLY A 266 2.23 6.70 -14.21
N LEU A 267 3.21 7.58 -13.99
CA LEU A 267 3.00 8.90 -13.39
C LEU A 267 2.07 9.78 -14.24
N LEU A 268 2.28 9.81 -15.55
CA LEU A 268 1.44 10.59 -16.47
C LEU A 268 0.02 10.05 -16.55
N LEU A 269 -0.17 8.74 -16.67
CA LEU A 269 -1.51 8.13 -16.66
C LEU A 269 -2.25 8.43 -15.36
N SER A 270 -1.56 8.32 -14.20
CA SER A 270 -2.15 8.66 -12.92
C SER A 270 -2.56 10.13 -12.84
N ALA A 271 -1.70 11.04 -13.30
CA ALA A 271 -1.98 12.47 -13.32
C ALA A 271 -3.18 12.80 -14.25
N ILE A 272 -3.17 12.24 -15.45
CA ILE A 272 -4.25 12.45 -16.44
C ILE A 272 -5.57 11.90 -15.91
N GLY A 273 -5.58 10.65 -15.38
CA GLY A 273 -6.78 10.04 -14.82
C GLY A 273 -7.37 10.87 -13.67
N MET A 274 -6.53 11.36 -12.75
CA MET A 274 -6.98 12.24 -11.67
C MET A 274 -7.52 13.59 -12.19
N ALA A 275 -6.87 14.20 -13.14
CA ALA A 275 -7.34 15.46 -13.74
C ALA A 275 -8.70 15.27 -14.43
N LEU A 276 -8.86 14.17 -15.18
CA LEU A 276 -10.10 13.84 -15.88
C LEU A 276 -11.29 13.61 -14.94
N LEU A 277 -11.07 13.16 -13.69
CA LEU A 277 -12.14 12.99 -12.70
C LEU A 277 -12.94 14.28 -12.47
N LEU A 278 -12.32 15.45 -12.62
CA LEU A 278 -13.00 16.74 -12.49
C LEU A 278 -14.05 16.97 -13.60
N SER A 279 -13.85 16.38 -14.77
CA SER A 279 -14.75 16.47 -15.92
C SER A 279 -15.74 15.29 -16.02
N ALA A 280 -15.76 14.40 -15.03
CA ALA A 280 -16.66 13.26 -15.05
C ALA A 280 -18.13 13.71 -14.93
N TYR A 281 -19.00 13.08 -15.71
CA TYR A 281 -20.43 13.38 -15.76
C TYR A 281 -21.34 12.14 -15.67
N SER A 282 -20.76 10.96 -15.61
CA SER A 282 -21.50 9.70 -15.54
C SER A 282 -20.71 8.61 -14.82
N PHE A 283 -21.41 7.53 -14.41
CA PHE A 283 -20.77 6.34 -13.85
C PHE A 283 -19.65 5.78 -14.75
N ALA A 284 -19.90 5.72 -16.05
CA ALA A 284 -18.94 5.19 -17.01
C ALA A 284 -17.67 6.07 -17.09
N THR A 285 -17.81 7.40 -17.14
CA THR A 285 -16.66 8.32 -17.18
C THR A 285 -15.88 8.28 -15.88
N LEU A 286 -16.54 8.22 -14.71
CA LEU A 286 -15.88 8.02 -13.42
C LEU A 286 -15.07 6.74 -13.40
N THR A 287 -15.67 5.61 -13.83
CA THR A 287 -15.02 4.30 -13.87
C THR A 287 -13.79 4.31 -14.78
N VAL A 288 -13.91 4.88 -15.99
CA VAL A 288 -12.79 4.96 -16.94
C VAL A 288 -11.65 5.84 -16.38
N TYR A 289 -11.97 7.01 -15.84
CA TYR A 289 -10.96 7.95 -15.34
C TYR A 289 -10.27 7.43 -14.09
N LEU A 290 -11.02 6.82 -13.16
CA LEU A 290 -10.46 6.12 -12.01
C LEU A 290 -9.55 4.97 -12.46
N THR A 291 -9.97 4.21 -13.47
CA THR A 291 -9.17 3.10 -14.01
C THR A 291 -7.88 3.59 -14.62
N ILE A 292 -7.89 4.68 -15.37
CA ILE A 292 -6.67 5.29 -15.94
C ILE A 292 -5.72 5.70 -14.80
N ALA A 293 -6.24 6.36 -13.77
CA ALA A 293 -5.44 6.77 -12.59
C ALA A 293 -4.87 5.55 -11.85
N GLY A 294 -5.69 4.53 -11.60
CA GLY A 294 -5.30 3.34 -10.88
C GLY A 294 -4.31 2.45 -11.64
N VAL A 295 -4.53 2.22 -12.92
CA VAL A 295 -3.60 1.48 -13.79
C VAL A 295 -2.25 2.20 -13.84
N GLY A 296 -2.24 3.52 -14.00
CA GLY A 296 -1.02 4.30 -13.93
C GLY A 296 -0.24 4.07 -12.63
N ASN A 297 -0.92 4.18 -11.49
CA ASN A 297 -0.29 3.96 -10.18
C ASN A 297 0.23 2.53 -9.99
N GLN A 298 -0.49 1.53 -10.50
CA GLN A 298 -0.11 0.13 -10.40
C GLN A 298 1.12 -0.26 -11.23
N LEU A 299 1.44 0.48 -12.29
CA LEU A 299 2.68 0.31 -13.06
C LEU A 299 3.91 0.77 -12.26
N ILE A 300 3.76 1.78 -11.39
CA ILE A 300 4.89 2.47 -10.74
C ILE A 300 5.58 1.58 -9.71
N ARG A 301 4.82 1.06 -8.71
CA ARG A 301 5.42 0.38 -7.55
C ARG A 301 6.29 -0.82 -7.91
N PRO A 302 5.82 -1.82 -8.70
CA PRO A 302 6.64 -2.99 -9.04
C PRO A 302 7.83 -2.64 -9.93
N THR A 303 7.65 -1.70 -10.87
CA THR A 303 8.74 -1.24 -11.75
C THR A 303 9.80 -0.49 -10.96
N ASN A 304 9.40 0.35 -10.01
CA ASN A 304 10.29 1.11 -9.16
C ASN A 304 11.09 0.18 -8.23
N ALA A 305 10.43 -0.81 -7.62
CA ALA A 305 11.08 -1.83 -6.81
C ALA A 305 12.11 -2.66 -7.61
N SER A 306 11.76 -3.07 -8.83
CA SER A 306 12.68 -3.75 -9.75
C SER A 306 13.92 -2.89 -10.03
N TRP A 307 13.71 -1.63 -10.37
CA TRP A 307 14.81 -0.74 -10.71
C TRP A 307 15.71 -0.42 -9.52
N ILE A 308 15.15 -0.17 -8.33
CA ILE A 308 15.90 -0.01 -7.08
C ILE A 308 16.74 -1.25 -6.78
N SER A 309 16.16 -2.43 -6.91
CA SER A 309 16.85 -3.71 -6.67
C SER A 309 18.07 -3.91 -7.57
N LYS A 310 17.99 -3.51 -8.84
CA LYS A 310 19.09 -3.57 -9.82
C LYS A 310 20.21 -2.54 -9.56
N GLN A 311 19.88 -1.39 -8.94
CA GLN A 311 20.81 -0.27 -8.79
C GLN A 311 21.46 -0.18 -7.40
N THR A 312 20.90 -0.88 -6.41
CA THR A 312 21.35 -0.76 -5.03
C THR A 312 22.73 -1.36 -4.79
N ARG A 313 23.53 -0.68 -3.93
CA ARG A 313 24.82 -1.16 -3.42
C ARG A 313 24.76 -1.57 -1.94
N ILE A 314 23.66 -1.30 -1.26
CA ILE A 314 23.48 -1.49 0.19
C ILE A 314 22.73 -2.75 0.56
N GLY A 315 22.48 -3.62 -0.41
CA GLY A 315 21.61 -4.78 -0.24
C GLY A 315 20.15 -4.48 -0.60
N GLN A 316 19.54 -5.45 -1.27
CA GLN A 316 18.17 -5.31 -1.81
C GLN A 316 17.13 -5.06 -0.71
N GLY A 317 17.23 -5.79 0.40
CA GLY A 317 16.28 -5.66 1.52
C GLY A 317 16.29 -4.26 2.13
N ALA A 318 17.47 -3.68 2.32
CA ALA A 318 17.62 -2.34 2.87
C ALA A 318 17.04 -1.26 1.94
N ALA A 319 17.34 -1.35 0.64
CA ALA A 319 16.85 -0.37 -0.34
C ALA A 319 15.32 -0.44 -0.51
N ILE A 320 14.74 -1.65 -0.53
CA ILE A 320 13.29 -1.85 -0.55
C ILE A 320 12.65 -1.36 0.75
N GLY A 321 13.29 -1.59 1.91
CA GLY A 321 12.83 -1.06 3.20
C GLY A 321 12.77 0.47 3.22
N ILE A 322 13.76 1.16 2.64
CA ILE A 322 13.72 2.62 2.47
C ILE A 322 12.58 3.03 1.55
N MET A 323 12.39 2.34 0.42
CA MET A 323 11.27 2.60 -0.48
C MET A 323 9.93 2.46 0.25
N ASP A 324 9.75 1.40 1.04
CA ASP A 324 8.51 1.15 1.80
C ASP A 324 8.27 2.21 2.89
N ALA A 325 9.33 2.79 3.47
CA ALA A 325 9.21 3.95 4.36
C ALA A 325 8.67 5.19 3.61
N PHE A 326 9.16 5.45 2.40
CA PHE A 326 8.63 6.53 1.55
C PHE A 326 7.19 6.30 1.11
N LEU A 327 6.83 5.07 0.76
CA LEU A 327 5.43 4.67 0.49
C LEU A 327 4.54 4.91 1.71
N SER A 328 5.03 4.57 2.90
CA SER A 328 4.28 4.78 4.16
C SER A 328 4.09 6.25 4.48
N LEU A 329 5.12 7.09 4.29
CA LEU A 329 4.99 8.54 4.40
C LEU A 329 3.96 9.09 3.41
N GLY A 330 3.95 8.61 2.17
CA GLY A 330 2.93 8.97 1.18
C GLY A 330 1.52 8.62 1.66
N ARG A 331 1.32 7.42 2.21
CA ARG A 331 0.04 6.97 2.78
C ARG A 331 -0.40 7.72 4.04
N ILE A 332 0.53 8.33 4.78
CA ILE A 332 0.21 9.17 5.93
C ILE A 332 -0.19 10.57 5.47
N LEU A 333 0.62 11.19 4.63
CA LEU A 333 0.46 12.60 4.28
C LEU A 333 -0.56 12.83 3.16
N GLY A 334 -0.74 11.86 2.26
CA GLY A 334 -1.69 11.95 1.15
C GLY A 334 -3.14 12.17 1.58
N PRO A 335 -3.70 11.31 2.44
CA PRO A 335 -5.04 11.49 2.97
C PRO A 335 -5.22 12.81 3.72
N LEU A 336 -4.22 13.24 4.51
CA LEU A 336 -4.27 14.49 5.26
C LEU A 336 -4.40 15.70 4.32
N LEU A 337 -3.56 15.76 3.27
CA LEU A 337 -3.68 16.83 2.28
C LEU A 337 -4.97 16.70 1.49
N GLY A 338 -5.31 15.52 1.00
CA GLY A 338 -6.54 15.27 0.25
C GLY A 338 -7.78 15.68 1.00
N GLY A 339 -7.89 15.26 2.28
CA GLY A 339 -9.01 15.62 3.16
C GLY A 339 -9.07 17.10 3.47
N TRP A 340 -7.93 17.74 3.74
CA TRP A 340 -7.88 19.19 3.95
C TRP A 340 -8.33 19.98 2.72
N LEU A 341 -7.86 19.60 1.52
CA LEU A 341 -8.29 20.22 0.27
C LEU A 341 -9.77 20.00 0.02
N TYR A 342 -10.28 18.79 0.26
CA TYR A 342 -11.69 18.47 0.09
C TYR A 342 -12.58 19.28 1.03
N ALA A 343 -12.20 19.38 2.30
CA ALA A 343 -12.93 20.20 3.29
C ALA A 343 -12.95 21.71 2.97
N LYS A 344 -11.99 22.17 2.14
CA LYS A 344 -11.91 23.57 1.65
C LYS A 344 -12.53 23.76 0.27
N GLU A 345 -13.15 22.72 -0.31
CA GLU A 345 -13.67 22.70 -1.68
C GLU A 345 -12.62 23.08 -2.75
N ALA A 346 -11.34 22.77 -2.46
CA ALA A 346 -10.19 23.23 -3.21
C ALA A 346 -9.71 22.24 -4.31
N TYR A 347 -10.63 21.57 -4.99
CA TYR A 347 -10.33 20.67 -6.14
C TYR A 347 -9.17 19.69 -5.89
N PRO A 348 -9.29 18.76 -4.93
CA PRO A 348 -8.17 17.88 -4.53
C PRO A 348 -7.54 17.15 -5.71
N TYR A 349 -8.31 16.71 -6.69
CA TYR A 349 -7.80 15.98 -7.85
C TYR A 349 -6.93 16.83 -8.77
N ALA A 350 -7.21 18.13 -8.91
CA ALA A 350 -6.36 19.04 -9.67
C ALA A 350 -5.00 19.21 -9.00
N VAL A 351 -4.99 19.36 -7.67
CA VAL A 351 -3.75 19.51 -6.89
C VAL A 351 -2.94 18.22 -6.93
N LEU A 352 -3.57 17.05 -6.67
CA LEU A 352 -2.91 15.75 -6.68
C LEU A 352 -2.37 15.40 -8.08
N ALA A 353 -3.13 15.68 -9.14
CA ALA A 353 -2.68 15.52 -10.52
C ALA A 353 -1.51 16.45 -10.83
N GLY A 354 -1.58 17.70 -10.39
CA GLY A 354 -0.50 18.68 -10.53
C GLY A 354 0.79 18.24 -9.86
N ILE A 355 0.70 17.66 -8.66
CA ILE A 355 1.85 17.08 -7.94
C ILE A 355 2.49 15.96 -8.75
N LEU A 356 1.70 15.02 -9.30
CA LEU A 356 2.23 13.94 -10.14
C LEU A 356 2.85 14.45 -11.43
N PHE A 357 2.24 15.43 -12.07
CA PHE A 357 2.76 16.05 -13.27
C PHE A 357 4.09 16.77 -13.01
N LEU A 358 4.16 17.57 -11.94
CA LEU A 358 5.40 18.21 -11.49
C LEU A 358 6.47 17.18 -11.12
N THR A 359 6.09 16.10 -10.45
CA THR A 359 7.00 14.99 -10.13
C THR A 359 7.59 14.40 -11.42
N THR A 360 6.75 14.18 -12.44
CA THR A 360 7.19 13.66 -13.72
C THR A 360 8.20 14.60 -14.40
N LEU A 361 7.93 15.90 -14.42
CA LEU A 361 8.83 16.91 -14.99
C LEU A 361 10.15 17.02 -14.22
N CYS A 362 10.07 17.18 -12.89
CA CYS A 362 11.24 17.37 -12.03
C CYS A 362 12.16 16.13 -12.00
N LEU A 363 11.57 14.94 -12.05
CA LEU A 363 12.34 13.69 -11.97
C LEU A 363 12.74 13.14 -13.34
N TYR A 364 12.26 13.71 -14.45
CA TYR A 364 12.63 13.26 -15.80
C TYR A 364 14.15 13.28 -16.04
N ILE A 365 14.83 14.38 -15.71
CA ILE A 365 16.29 14.51 -15.87
C ILE A 365 17.06 13.63 -14.88
N PRO A 366 16.76 13.65 -13.56
CA PRO A 366 17.38 12.73 -12.60
C PRO A 366 17.23 11.25 -12.97
N LEU A 367 16.05 10.81 -13.36
CA LEU A 367 15.80 9.43 -13.80
C LEU A 367 16.58 9.06 -15.07
N ARG A 368 16.82 10.01 -15.97
CA ARG A 368 17.64 9.79 -17.17
C ARG A 368 19.11 9.55 -16.85
N ARG A 369 19.59 10.03 -15.71
CA ARG A 369 20.99 9.85 -15.29
C ARG A 369 21.25 8.49 -14.65
N ILE A 370 20.20 7.79 -14.22
CA ILE A 370 20.30 6.42 -13.70
C ILE A 370 20.42 5.50 -14.93
N LYS A 371 21.55 4.79 -15.04
CA LYS A 371 21.76 3.83 -16.13
C LYS A 371 20.80 2.64 -15.92
N GLU A 372 20.00 2.33 -16.94
CA GLU A 372 19.32 1.04 -17.00
C GLU A 372 20.42 -0.02 -17.17
N ARG A 373 20.55 -0.94 -16.22
CA ARG A 373 21.44 -2.11 -16.37
C ARG A 373 20.61 -3.23 -16.97
N ASP A 374 21.08 -3.79 -18.05
CA ASP A 374 20.51 -4.95 -18.72
C ASP A 374 20.47 -6.17 -17.79
#